data_98b9dae92e9d54ca85e3e4231c33b30d
#
_entry.id   98b9dae92e9d54ca85e3e4231c33b30d
#
_cell.length_a   1.000
_cell.length_b   1.000
_cell.length_c   1.000
_cell.angle_alpha   90.00
_cell.angle_beta   90.00
_cell.angle_gamma   90.00
#
_symmetry.space_group_name_H-M   'P 1'
#
loop_
_entity.id
_entity.type
_entity.pdbx_description
1 polymer ?
#
loop_
_entity_poly.entity_id
_entity_poly.type
_entity_poly.pdbx_seq_one_letter_code
_entity_poly.pdbx_strand_id
1 'polypeptide(L)'
;MANILFLYNATQTYTQTVFEHLQSFSNFSRHTYHFLHISDTTHCTIDLSLYDGLALHYTVRLPFDQVSEGWAETITAFQGHKALFIQDEYDFTKRVWYWLDRLKFDTLFTVVPEKNMTRVYPVDVLPNISRVNVLTGYVPQELPSLDAIKPPSARPLLVAARGRALPPRYGKLGEEKLQIGKMVRTYAKEHGHPVDIEWSEKARIYGDRWYPFVASSRATLGTESGSNIFDWDGDMQRRIDEVQRSDKSLSEAQIMARLGFKDEDGLMNQISPRVFEAISLRTVLVLFEGAYSGILEPHKHYYPLAKDGSNLTEVFTALQDGALLDAMAERAYDDVIKSGRWSYEAFITVVDDNTPLSVETNDLMLQTNVTANPIKALPPVMTVSQLVKVFRLLGQYSLKQKVMAF
;
A
#
# COMPACT_ATOMS: atom_id res chain seq x y z
N MET A 1 9.87 24.01 -15.72
CA MET A 1 9.22 22.69 -15.59
C MET A 1 10.32 21.68 -15.83
N ALA A 2 10.63 20.78 -14.87
CA ALA A 2 11.69 19.81 -15.02
C ALA A 2 11.17 18.51 -15.64
N ASN A 3 12.06 17.77 -16.33
CA ASN A 3 11.78 16.44 -16.87
C ASN A 3 12.29 15.38 -15.90
N ILE A 4 11.41 14.53 -15.41
CA ILE A 4 11.73 13.48 -14.44
C ILE A 4 11.51 12.10 -15.07
N LEU A 5 12.53 11.27 -15.05
CA LEU A 5 12.41 9.87 -15.43
C LEU A 5 11.91 9.07 -14.22
N PHE A 6 10.73 8.44 -14.33
CA PHE A 6 10.17 7.62 -13.29
C PHE A 6 10.26 6.13 -13.63
N LEU A 7 11.14 5.46 -12.92
CA LEU A 7 11.42 4.04 -13.08
C LEU A 7 10.42 3.21 -12.24
N TYR A 8 9.72 2.28 -12.85
CA TYR A 8 8.75 1.42 -12.18
C TYR A 8 8.75 0.00 -12.73
N ASN A 9 8.19 -0.96 -11.99
CA ASN A 9 8.04 -2.33 -12.46
C ASN A 9 6.59 -2.59 -12.87
N ALA A 10 6.34 -2.68 -14.19
CA ALA A 10 5.00 -2.90 -14.74
C ALA A 10 4.39 -4.23 -14.30
N THR A 11 5.20 -5.27 -14.03
CA THR A 11 4.70 -6.58 -13.59
C THR A 11 4.16 -6.57 -12.16
N GLN A 12 4.51 -5.55 -11.36
CA GLN A 12 4.02 -5.32 -10.01
C GLN A 12 2.89 -4.27 -9.95
N THR A 13 2.50 -3.71 -11.09
CA THR A 13 1.47 -2.67 -11.22
C THR A 13 0.14 -3.33 -11.63
N TYR A 14 -0.57 -3.93 -10.66
CA TYR A 14 -1.78 -4.70 -10.94
C TYR A 14 -2.97 -4.33 -10.03
N THR A 15 -2.79 -3.48 -9.03
CA THR A 15 -3.87 -2.98 -8.19
C THR A 15 -4.22 -1.54 -8.55
N GLN A 16 -5.49 -1.14 -8.36
CA GLN A 16 -5.95 0.21 -8.64
C GLN A 16 -5.13 1.25 -7.86
N THR A 17 -4.85 1.02 -6.59
CA THR A 17 -4.06 1.93 -5.74
C THR A 17 -2.66 2.18 -6.29
N VAL A 18 -1.95 1.14 -6.77
CA VAL A 18 -0.62 1.29 -7.39
C VAL A 18 -0.69 2.07 -8.69
N PHE A 19 -1.73 1.80 -9.48
CA PHE A 19 -1.96 2.49 -10.75
C PHE A 19 -2.25 3.98 -10.53
N GLU A 20 -3.16 4.31 -9.62
CA GLU A 20 -3.49 5.70 -9.26
C GLU A 20 -2.28 6.45 -8.68
N HIS A 21 -1.46 5.78 -7.88
CA HIS A 21 -0.23 6.38 -7.36
C HIS A 21 0.70 6.82 -8.51
N LEU A 22 0.94 5.96 -9.50
CA LEU A 22 1.75 6.31 -10.68
C LEU A 22 1.09 7.41 -11.52
N GLN A 23 -0.22 7.33 -11.78
CA GLN A 23 -0.93 8.34 -12.56
C GLN A 23 -0.94 9.71 -11.89
N SER A 24 -0.93 9.77 -10.56
CA SER A 24 -0.98 11.04 -9.83
C SER A 24 0.16 11.99 -10.20
N PHE A 25 1.34 11.45 -10.51
CA PHE A 25 2.48 12.24 -10.95
C PHE A 25 2.24 12.94 -12.29
N SER A 26 1.56 12.27 -13.23
CA SER A 26 1.18 12.89 -14.51
C SER A 26 0.03 13.88 -14.36
N ASN A 27 -0.85 13.66 -13.37
CA ASN A 27 -2.08 14.43 -13.24
C ASN A 27 -1.88 15.74 -12.46
N PHE A 28 -1.00 15.72 -11.45
CA PHE A 28 -0.96 16.79 -10.45
C PHE A 28 0.41 17.45 -10.28
N SER A 29 1.52 16.84 -10.77
CA SER A 29 2.84 17.45 -10.59
C SER A 29 3.04 18.70 -11.47
N ARG A 30 3.79 19.66 -10.92
CA ARG A 30 4.31 20.80 -11.67
C ARG A 30 5.46 20.44 -12.61
N HIS A 31 5.97 19.19 -12.55
CA HIS A 31 7.02 18.66 -13.41
C HIS A 31 6.45 17.70 -14.46
N THR A 32 7.25 17.37 -15.48
CA THR A 32 6.89 16.39 -16.50
C THR A 32 7.48 15.03 -16.15
N TYR A 33 6.65 14.01 -15.94
CA TYR A 33 7.09 12.66 -15.62
C TYR A 33 7.04 11.76 -16.85
N HIS A 34 8.15 11.05 -17.11
CA HIS A 34 8.28 10.04 -18.14
C HIS A 34 8.47 8.67 -17.48
N PHE A 35 7.58 7.72 -17.76
CA PHE A 35 7.57 6.42 -17.08
C PHE A 35 8.28 5.35 -17.89
N LEU A 36 9.22 4.64 -17.26
CA LEU A 36 9.95 3.55 -17.88
C LEU A 36 9.92 2.30 -17.01
N HIS A 37 9.53 1.17 -17.61
CA HIS A 37 9.59 -0.12 -16.95
C HIS A 37 11.03 -0.60 -16.81
N ILE A 38 11.41 -0.97 -15.57
CA ILE A 38 12.67 -1.64 -15.27
C ILE A 38 12.48 -2.91 -14.45
N SER A 39 13.46 -3.78 -14.50
CA SER A 39 13.56 -5.01 -13.70
C SER A 39 15.03 -5.43 -13.55
N ASP A 40 15.27 -6.51 -12.84
CA ASP A 40 16.57 -7.17 -12.71
C ASP A 40 17.18 -7.68 -14.03
N THR A 41 16.35 -7.78 -15.08
CA THR A 41 16.76 -8.28 -16.42
C THR A 41 16.81 -7.20 -17.51
N THR A 42 16.41 -5.96 -17.21
CA THR A 42 16.41 -4.85 -18.17
C THR A 42 17.70 -4.04 -18.10
N HIS A 43 18.02 -3.33 -19.20
CA HIS A 43 19.16 -2.43 -19.30
C HIS A 43 18.72 -1.04 -19.71
N CYS A 44 19.51 -0.03 -19.38
CA CYS A 44 19.27 1.34 -19.81
C CYS A 44 19.51 1.48 -21.32
N THR A 45 18.50 1.96 -22.04
CA THR A 45 18.55 2.19 -23.49
C THR A 45 18.25 3.64 -23.86
N ILE A 46 18.12 4.53 -22.86
CA ILE A 46 17.76 5.93 -23.07
C ILE A 46 18.89 6.86 -22.61
N ASP A 47 18.92 8.05 -23.19
CA ASP A 47 19.86 9.10 -22.81
C ASP A 47 19.33 9.82 -21.55
N LEU A 48 20.01 9.63 -20.42
CA LEU A 48 19.65 10.26 -19.15
C LEU A 48 20.00 11.75 -19.08
N SER A 49 20.82 12.27 -19.98
CA SER A 49 21.14 13.71 -20.04
C SER A 49 19.93 14.58 -20.39
N LEU A 50 18.84 13.97 -20.87
CA LEU A 50 17.57 14.63 -21.17
C LEU A 50 16.69 14.87 -19.94
N TYR A 51 17.11 14.40 -18.76
CA TYR A 51 16.33 14.45 -17.54
C TYR A 51 17.03 15.26 -16.46
N ASP A 52 16.23 16.06 -15.73
CA ASP A 52 16.67 16.86 -14.59
C ASP A 52 16.60 16.07 -13.28
N GLY A 53 15.74 15.06 -13.24
CA GLY A 53 15.52 14.20 -12.06
C GLY A 53 15.23 12.75 -12.43
N LEU A 54 15.45 11.87 -11.46
CA LEU A 54 15.15 10.45 -11.54
C LEU A 54 14.35 10.03 -10.30
N ALA A 55 13.27 9.31 -10.49
CA ALA A 55 12.51 8.72 -9.41
C ALA A 55 12.41 7.20 -9.57
N LEU A 56 12.51 6.46 -8.46
CA LEU A 56 12.32 5.01 -8.41
C LEU A 56 11.08 4.69 -7.57
N HIS A 57 10.15 3.96 -8.17
CA HIS A 57 8.88 3.60 -7.54
C HIS A 57 9.01 2.32 -6.71
N TYR A 58 8.23 2.19 -5.64
CA TYR A 58 8.20 1.02 -4.75
C TYR A 58 7.83 -0.30 -5.43
N THR A 59 7.28 -0.27 -6.66
CA THR A 59 7.10 -1.50 -7.47
C THR A 59 8.40 -2.11 -7.92
N VAL A 60 9.52 -1.36 -7.92
CA VAL A 60 10.88 -1.88 -8.08
C VAL A 60 11.40 -2.19 -6.67
N ARG A 61 11.26 -3.44 -6.27
CA ARG A 61 11.53 -3.86 -4.88
C ARG A 61 13.03 -4.01 -4.62
N LEU A 62 13.65 -2.94 -4.12
CA LEU A 62 15.08 -2.93 -3.72
C LEU A 62 15.42 -4.01 -2.67
N PRO A 63 14.55 -4.31 -1.67
CA PRO A 63 14.81 -5.41 -0.74
C PRO A 63 15.07 -6.76 -1.42
N PHE A 64 14.59 -6.94 -2.65
CA PHE A 64 14.69 -8.18 -3.43
C PHE A 64 15.58 -8.04 -4.66
N ASP A 65 16.47 -7.04 -4.68
CA ASP A 65 17.46 -6.80 -5.75
C ASP A 65 16.83 -6.70 -7.16
N GLN A 66 15.64 -6.10 -7.27
CA GLN A 66 14.93 -5.97 -8.56
C GLN A 66 15.47 -4.81 -9.43
N VAL A 67 16.75 -4.52 -9.34
CA VAL A 67 17.49 -3.59 -10.18
C VAL A 67 18.69 -4.34 -10.79
N SER A 68 18.81 -4.33 -12.11
CA SER A 68 19.97 -4.93 -12.79
C SER A 68 21.24 -4.14 -12.51
N GLU A 69 22.40 -4.77 -12.64
CA GLU A 69 23.70 -4.09 -12.45
C GLU A 69 23.86 -2.91 -13.42
N GLY A 70 23.46 -3.06 -14.69
CA GLY A 70 23.51 -1.97 -15.66
C GLY A 70 22.62 -0.78 -15.28
N TRP A 71 21.43 -1.02 -14.68
CA TRP A 71 20.63 0.05 -14.14
C TRP A 71 21.27 0.68 -12.92
N ALA A 72 21.84 -0.12 -12.02
CA ALA A 72 22.52 0.39 -10.83
C ALA A 72 23.68 1.33 -11.19
N GLU A 73 24.52 0.96 -12.15
CA GLU A 73 25.61 1.80 -12.67
C GLU A 73 25.07 3.10 -13.28
N THR A 74 24.04 3.00 -14.09
CA THR A 74 23.40 4.15 -14.75
C THR A 74 22.78 5.12 -13.76
N ILE A 75 22.02 4.62 -12.77
CA ILE A 75 21.40 5.45 -11.71
C ILE A 75 22.50 6.12 -10.85
N THR A 76 23.54 5.37 -10.51
CA THR A 76 24.67 5.91 -9.71
C THR A 76 25.39 7.04 -10.45
N ALA A 77 25.57 6.92 -11.76
CA ALA A 77 26.26 7.92 -12.60
C ALA A 77 25.40 9.19 -12.83
N PHE A 78 24.08 9.10 -12.70
CA PHE A 78 23.18 10.23 -12.92
C PHE A 78 23.42 11.35 -11.90
N GLN A 79 23.56 12.59 -12.39
CA GLN A 79 23.95 13.74 -11.57
C GLN A 79 22.76 14.62 -11.12
N GLY A 80 21.57 14.40 -11.69
CA GLY A 80 20.35 15.10 -11.28
C GLY A 80 19.80 14.57 -9.95
N HIS A 81 18.76 15.22 -9.43
CA HIS A 81 18.10 14.82 -8.19
C HIS A 81 17.49 13.41 -8.31
N LYS A 82 17.71 12.57 -7.30
CA LYS A 82 17.23 11.18 -7.24
C LYS A 82 16.30 10.96 -6.06
N ALA A 83 15.07 10.52 -6.33
CA ALA A 83 14.06 10.22 -5.34
C ALA A 83 13.69 8.73 -5.32
N LEU A 84 13.55 8.14 -4.13
CA LEU A 84 13.02 6.79 -3.94
C LEU A 84 11.68 6.84 -3.24
N PHE A 85 10.68 6.14 -3.78
CA PHE A 85 9.44 5.80 -3.09
C PHE A 85 9.52 4.36 -2.62
N ILE A 86 9.28 4.11 -1.33
CA ILE A 86 9.38 2.77 -0.75
C ILE A 86 8.17 2.42 0.11
N GLN A 87 7.79 1.14 0.11
CA GLN A 87 6.79 0.53 0.98
C GLN A 87 7.29 -0.86 1.42
N ASP A 88 6.66 -1.44 2.44
CA ASP A 88 7.01 -2.75 3.00
C ASP A 88 8.46 -2.82 3.54
N GLU A 89 8.90 -1.76 4.20
CA GLU A 89 10.29 -1.55 4.68
C GLU A 89 10.74 -2.54 5.76
N TYR A 90 9.84 -3.35 6.27
CA TYR A 90 10.16 -4.44 7.21
C TYR A 90 10.84 -5.64 6.55
N ASP A 91 10.88 -5.72 5.22
CA ASP A 91 11.58 -6.77 4.48
C ASP A 91 13.02 -6.33 4.15
N PHE A 92 14.04 -7.07 4.62
CA PHE A 92 15.47 -6.88 4.27
C PHE A 92 15.97 -5.44 4.43
N THR A 93 15.65 -4.79 5.54
CA THR A 93 15.83 -3.34 5.75
C THR A 93 17.25 -2.84 5.48
N LYS A 94 18.29 -3.56 5.95
CA LYS A 94 19.70 -3.17 5.70
C LYS A 94 20.11 -3.30 4.24
N ARG A 95 19.45 -4.15 3.46
CA ARG A 95 19.66 -4.21 2.00
C ARG A 95 19.13 -2.96 1.32
N VAL A 96 18.04 -2.39 1.82
CA VAL A 96 17.56 -1.07 1.34
C VAL A 96 18.60 0.01 1.64
N TRP A 97 19.23 0.01 2.83
CA TRP A 97 20.31 0.96 3.14
C TRP A 97 21.47 0.86 2.15
N TYR A 98 21.91 -0.37 1.83
CA TYR A 98 22.94 -0.61 0.81
C TYR A 98 22.55 0.02 -0.54
N TRP A 99 21.31 -0.20 -1.00
CA TRP A 99 20.86 0.36 -2.26
C TRP A 99 20.72 1.88 -2.22
N LEU A 100 20.24 2.45 -1.13
CA LEU A 100 20.17 3.90 -0.95
C LEU A 100 21.54 4.56 -1.05
N ASP A 101 22.54 4.01 -0.37
CA ASP A 101 23.92 4.51 -0.42
C ASP A 101 24.55 4.29 -1.79
N ARG A 102 24.42 3.09 -2.36
CA ARG A 102 24.99 2.75 -3.66
C ARG A 102 24.44 3.62 -4.79
N LEU A 103 23.13 3.79 -4.86
CA LEU A 103 22.45 4.53 -5.94
C LEU A 103 22.48 6.04 -5.71
N LYS A 104 22.93 6.50 -4.52
CA LYS A 104 23.06 7.92 -4.17
C LYS A 104 21.74 8.68 -4.26
N PHE A 105 20.67 8.14 -3.66
CA PHE A 105 19.40 8.84 -3.58
C PHE A 105 19.50 10.07 -2.66
N ASP A 106 18.84 11.16 -3.07
CA ASP A 106 18.81 12.43 -2.33
C ASP A 106 17.57 12.50 -1.42
N THR A 107 16.42 12.02 -1.89
CA THR A 107 15.16 12.00 -1.14
C THR A 107 14.55 10.61 -1.06
N LEU A 108 14.16 10.21 0.15
CA LEU A 108 13.44 8.97 0.45
C LEU A 108 12.01 9.32 0.88
N PHE A 109 11.03 8.95 0.07
CA PHE A 109 9.62 8.97 0.44
C PHE A 109 9.25 7.61 1.03
N THR A 110 9.02 7.58 2.34
CA THR A 110 8.83 6.36 3.14
C THR A 110 7.49 6.36 3.84
N VAL A 111 6.88 5.17 3.98
CA VAL A 111 5.66 5.01 4.77
C VAL A 111 5.94 4.70 6.25
N VAL A 112 7.19 4.62 6.68
CA VAL A 112 7.55 4.51 8.09
C VAL A 112 7.00 5.71 8.87
N PRO A 113 6.28 5.52 9.99
CA PRO A 113 5.80 6.62 10.82
C PRO A 113 6.93 7.61 11.16
N GLU A 114 6.66 8.92 11.09
CA GLU A 114 7.67 9.98 11.26
C GLU A 114 8.54 9.78 12.51
N LYS A 115 7.92 9.44 13.63
CA LYS A 115 8.62 9.16 14.90
C LYS A 115 9.63 8.01 14.84
N ASN A 116 9.54 7.14 13.83
CA ASN A 116 10.39 5.95 13.66
C ASN A 116 11.34 6.07 12.45
N MET A 117 11.24 7.12 11.64
CA MET A 117 12.04 7.26 10.41
C MET A 117 13.55 7.18 10.66
N THR A 118 14.06 7.88 11.69
CA THR A 118 15.48 7.85 12.01
C THR A 118 15.95 6.54 12.62
N ARG A 119 15.03 5.73 13.14
CA ARG A 119 15.32 4.39 13.60
C ARG A 119 15.43 3.40 12.46
N VAL A 120 14.48 3.45 11.50
CA VAL A 120 14.46 2.56 10.33
C VAL A 120 15.52 2.98 9.31
N TYR A 121 15.75 4.27 9.15
CA TYR A 121 16.76 4.86 8.27
C TYR A 121 17.70 5.79 9.07
N PRO A 122 18.70 5.21 9.77
CA PRO A 122 19.56 5.97 10.67
C PRO A 122 20.36 7.07 9.96
N VAL A 123 20.53 8.21 10.62
CA VAL A 123 21.24 9.37 10.04
C VAL A 123 22.73 9.11 9.92
N ASP A 124 23.31 8.37 10.85
CA ASP A 124 24.73 7.97 10.84
C ASP A 124 25.08 7.00 9.71
N VAL A 125 24.13 6.18 9.26
CA VAL A 125 24.28 5.25 8.13
C VAL A 125 23.97 5.94 6.79
N LEU A 126 23.00 6.83 6.78
CA LEU A 126 22.47 7.50 5.58
C LEU A 126 22.44 9.02 5.79
N PRO A 127 23.62 9.68 5.93
CA PRO A 127 23.69 11.08 6.36
C PRO A 127 23.14 12.09 5.34
N ASN A 128 23.17 11.75 4.05
CA ASN A 128 22.87 12.69 2.97
C ASN A 128 21.46 12.54 2.40
N ILE A 129 20.61 11.70 2.99
CA ILE A 129 19.27 11.41 2.45
C ILE A 129 18.24 12.23 3.24
N SER A 130 17.44 13.04 2.54
CA SER A 130 16.21 13.63 3.07
C SER A 130 15.15 12.57 3.21
N ARG A 131 14.44 12.53 4.34
CA ARG A 131 13.39 11.54 4.63
C ARG A 131 12.05 12.25 4.72
N VAL A 132 11.09 11.80 3.93
CA VAL A 132 9.74 12.39 3.87
C VAL A 132 8.72 11.29 4.14
N ASN A 133 7.89 11.47 5.17
CA ASN A 133 6.82 10.53 5.46
C ASN A 133 5.67 10.72 4.47
N VAL A 134 5.20 9.61 3.91
CA VAL A 134 4.04 9.54 3.00
C VAL A 134 3.11 8.38 3.43
N LEU A 135 1.91 8.34 2.87
CA LEU A 135 0.96 7.26 3.18
C LEU A 135 1.10 6.08 2.21
N THR A 136 0.58 4.92 2.62
CA THR A 136 0.52 3.72 1.78
C THR A 136 -0.46 3.84 0.61
N GLY A 137 -1.33 4.85 0.62
CA GLY A 137 -2.30 5.21 -0.41
C GLY A 137 -3.14 6.39 0.03
N TYR A 138 -3.95 6.89 -0.87
CA TYR A 138 -4.68 8.14 -0.73
C TYR A 138 -6.14 7.96 -1.14
N VAL A 139 -6.94 9.02 -1.06
CA VAL A 139 -8.33 9.02 -1.51
C VAL A 139 -8.37 8.66 -3.00
N PRO A 140 -9.17 7.65 -3.41
CA PRO A 140 -9.28 7.24 -4.80
C PRO A 140 -9.61 8.42 -5.73
N GLN A 141 -8.93 8.51 -6.88
CA GLN A 141 -9.18 9.57 -7.86
C GLN A 141 -10.52 9.38 -8.57
N GLU A 142 -10.85 8.14 -8.89
CA GLU A 142 -12.11 7.77 -9.51
C GLU A 142 -13.06 7.22 -8.44
N LEU A 143 -14.07 7.99 -8.10
CA LEU A 143 -15.12 7.59 -7.18
C LEU A 143 -16.35 7.13 -7.97
N PRO A 144 -17.03 6.07 -7.51
CA PRO A 144 -18.31 5.70 -8.09
C PRO A 144 -19.32 6.86 -7.89
N SER A 145 -20.28 7.00 -8.81
CA SER A 145 -21.33 8.01 -8.69
C SER A 145 -22.07 7.86 -7.36
N LEU A 146 -22.10 8.92 -6.56
CA LEU A 146 -22.76 8.94 -5.26
C LEU A 146 -24.28 8.81 -5.35
N ASP A 147 -24.89 9.20 -6.47
CA ASP A 147 -26.34 9.09 -6.70
C ASP A 147 -26.82 7.62 -6.71
N ALA A 148 -25.90 6.68 -6.93
CA ALA A 148 -26.19 5.25 -6.89
C ALA A 148 -25.90 4.61 -5.54
N ILE A 149 -25.31 5.33 -4.56
CA ILE A 149 -24.90 4.79 -3.25
C ILE A 149 -25.98 5.10 -2.21
N LYS A 150 -26.60 4.03 -1.69
CA LYS A 150 -27.56 4.18 -0.59
C LYS A 150 -26.86 4.60 0.71
N PRO A 151 -27.52 5.39 1.59
CA PRO A 151 -26.98 5.65 2.92
C PRO A 151 -26.84 4.35 3.72
N PRO A 152 -25.92 4.27 4.70
CA PRO A 152 -25.72 3.07 5.53
C PRO A 152 -27.02 2.51 6.12
N SER A 153 -27.92 3.38 6.62
CA SER A 153 -29.20 3.00 7.19
C SER A 153 -30.11 2.19 6.25
N ALA A 154 -30.02 2.42 4.96
CA ALA A 154 -30.82 1.75 3.93
C ALA A 154 -30.19 0.46 3.38
N ARG A 155 -29.02 0.04 3.88
CA ARG A 155 -28.32 -1.15 3.42
C ARG A 155 -28.72 -2.39 4.24
N PRO A 156 -28.93 -3.54 3.57
CA PRO A 156 -29.45 -4.73 4.24
C PRO A 156 -28.45 -5.46 5.13
N LEU A 157 -27.17 -5.48 4.73
CA LEU A 157 -26.11 -6.14 5.49
C LEU A 157 -25.57 -5.19 6.57
N LEU A 158 -25.39 -5.69 7.79
CA LEU A 158 -24.75 -4.90 8.85
C LEU A 158 -23.25 -4.73 8.56
N VAL A 159 -22.57 -5.82 8.19
CA VAL A 159 -21.13 -5.81 7.91
C VAL A 159 -20.81 -6.63 6.67
N ALA A 160 -19.98 -6.08 5.79
CA ALA A 160 -19.32 -6.83 4.72
C ALA A 160 -17.80 -6.63 4.79
N ALA A 161 -17.02 -7.73 4.77
CA ALA A 161 -15.58 -7.66 4.86
C ALA A 161 -14.88 -8.82 4.11
N ARG A 162 -13.72 -8.53 3.56
CA ARG A 162 -12.80 -9.52 2.98
C ARG A 162 -11.42 -9.35 3.61
N GLY A 163 -11.02 -10.35 4.40
CA GLY A 163 -9.70 -10.47 4.99
C GLY A 163 -8.81 -11.46 4.25
N ARG A 164 -7.64 -11.72 4.81
CA ARG A 164 -6.81 -12.87 4.49
C ARG A 164 -5.98 -13.25 5.71
N ALA A 165 -5.65 -14.53 5.83
CA ALA A 165 -4.60 -14.96 6.75
C ALA A 165 -3.25 -14.49 6.23
N LEU A 166 -2.47 -13.88 7.08
CA LEU A 166 -1.07 -13.56 6.80
C LEU A 166 -0.17 -14.51 7.60
N PRO A 167 1.03 -14.86 7.07
CA PRO A 167 2.00 -15.63 7.81
C PRO A 167 2.38 -14.97 9.14
N PRO A 168 2.70 -15.74 10.20
CA PRO A 168 3.09 -15.21 11.52
C PRO A 168 4.26 -14.22 11.51
N ARG A 169 5.10 -14.23 10.48
CA ARG A 169 6.18 -13.24 10.29
C ARG A 169 5.68 -11.78 10.20
N TYR A 170 4.40 -11.56 9.92
CA TYR A 170 3.79 -10.23 9.95
C TYR A 170 3.34 -9.78 11.34
N GLY A 171 3.53 -10.64 12.36
CA GLY A 171 3.23 -10.34 13.75
C GLY A 171 1.76 -10.06 14.04
N LYS A 172 1.51 -9.33 15.12
CA LYS A 172 0.16 -8.99 15.59
C LYS A 172 -0.67 -8.26 14.54
N LEU A 173 -0.08 -7.32 13.79
CA LEU A 173 -0.81 -6.62 12.72
C LEU A 173 -1.29 -7.57 11.62
N GLY A 174 -0.53 -8.61 11.32
CA GLY A 174 -0.95 -9.67 10.39
C GLY A 174 -2.07 -10.55 10.95
N GLU A 175 -1.99 -10.93 12.23
CA GLU A 175 -3.02 -11.68 12.93
C GLU A 175 -4.35 -10.92 13.03
N GLU A 176 -4.31 -9.66 13.40
CA GLU A 176 -5.48 -8.79 13.57
C GLU A 176 -6.36 -8.75 12.33
N LYS A 177 -5.75 -8.78 11.12
CA LYS A 177 -6.50 -8.79 9.84
C LYS A 177 -7.43 -9.99 9.66
N LEU A 178 -7.12 -11.11 10.30
CA LEU A 178 -7.97 -12.29 10.31
C LEU A 178 -8.86 -12.32 11.56
N GLN A 179 -8.32 -11.92 12.70
CA GLN A 179 -8.98 -11.99 13.99
C GLN A 179 -10.27 -11.16 14.01
N ILE A 180 -10.23 -9.92 13.53
CA ILE A 180 -11.40 -9.04 13.47
C ILE A 180 -12.55 -9.68 12.69
N GLY A 181 -12.27 -10.27 11.54
CA GLY A 181 -13.25 -10.97 10.72
C GLY A 181 -13.86 -12.19 11.41
N LYS A 182 -13.02 -13.02 12.05
CA LYS A 182 -13.46 -14.20 12.80
C LYS A 182 -14.36 -13.81 13.96
N MET A 183 -13.94 -12.85 14.75
CA MET A 183 -14.64 -12.37 15.94
C MET A 183 -16.03 -11.83 15.60
N VAL A 184 -16.10 -10.90 14.65
CA VAL A 184 -17.36 -10.27 14.23
C VAL A 184 -18.30 -11.29 13.56
N ARG A 185 -17.78 -12.20 12.73
CA ARG A 185 -18.58 -13.24 12.09
C ARG A 185 -19.17 -14.23 13.09
N THR A 186 -18.38 -14.64 14.10
CA THR A 186 -18.83 -15.55 15.14
C THR A 186 -19.98 -14.93 15.92
N TYR A 187 -19.79 -13.72 16.43
CA TYR A 187 -20.82 -12.98 17.15
C TYR A 187 -22.10 -12.79 16.31
N ALA A 188 -21.94 -12.37 15.05
CA ALA A 188 -23.07 -12.18 14.14
C ALA A 188 -23.87 -13.46 13.93
N LYS A 189 -23.20 -14.61 13.77
CA LYS A 189 -23.85 -15.90 13.60
C LYS A 189 -24.65 -16.32 14.85
N GLU A 190 -24.06 -16.13 16.03
CA GLU A 190 -24.71 -16.47 17.31
C GLU A 190 -25.97 -15.63 17.57
N HIS A 191 -26.00 -14.39 17.07
CA HIS A 191 -27.12 -13.46 17.30
C HIS A 191 -28.02 -13.25 16.07
N GLY A 192 -27.80 -14.01 14.97
CA GLY A 192 -28.65 -13.95 13.79
C GLY A 192 -28.53 -12.65 12.97
N HIS A 193 -27.40 -11.95 13.03
CA HIS A 193 -27.16 -10.72 12.29
C HIS A 193 -26.74 -10.95 10.83
N PRO A 194 -27.26 -10.18 9.86
CA PRO A 194 -26.90 -10.33 8.45
C PRO A 194 -25.53 -9.74 8.16
N VAL A 195 -24.54 -10.58 7.85
CA VAL A 195 -23.17 -10.19 7.50
C VAL A 195 -22.61 -11.01 6.32
N ASP A 196 -21.69 -10.44 5.56
CA ASP A 196 -20.90 -11.13 4.53
C ASP A 196 -19.40 -10.94 4.81
N ILE A 197 -18.85 -11.84 5.63
CA ILE A 197 -17.45 -11.78 6.08
C ILE A 197 -16.72 -13.06 5.68
N GLU A 198 -15.66 -12.96 4.88
CA GLU A 198 -14.86 -14.08 4.42
C GLU A 198 -13.37 -13.74 4.35
N TRP A 199 -12.52 -14.79 4.43
CA TRP A 199 -11.06 -14.66 4.37
C TRP A 199 -10.36 -15.75 3.55
N SER A 200 -11.14 -16.64 2.91
CA SER A 200 -10.57 -17.64 2.02
C SER A 200 -10.12 -17.01 0.70
N GLU A 201 -9.09 -17.59 0.08
CA GLU A 201 -8.60 -17.12 -1.22
C GLU A 201 -9.69 -17.10 -2.31
N LYS A 202 -10.62 -18.07 -2.26
CA LYS A 202 -11.76 -18.16 -3.21
C LYS A 202 -12.76 -17.01 -3.06
N ALA A 203 -12.84 -16.41 -1.87
CA ALA A 203 -13.76 -15.31 -1.58
C ALA A 203 -13.20 -13.92 -1.89
N ARG A 204 -11.97 -13.84 -2.39
CA ARG A 204 -11.36 -12.55 -2.73
C ARG A 204 -12.11 -11.84 -3.85
N ILE A 205 -12.24 -10.54 -3.70
CA ILE A 205 -12.92 -9.66 -4.65
C ILE A 205 -11.92 -8.65 -5.19
N TYR A 206 -11.84 -8.53 -6.52
CA TYR A 206 -10.95 -7.63 -7.21
C TYR A 206 -11.67 -6.81 -8.28
N GLY A 207 -11.09 -5.66 -8.63
CA GLY A 207 -11.57 -4.80 -9.71
C GLY A 207 -12.98 -4.27 -9.45
N ASP A 208 -13.78 -4.16 -10.51
CA ASP A 208 -15.06 -3.47 -10.53
C ASP A 208 -16.11 -3.98 -9.52
N ARG A 209 -15.92 -5.17 -8.99
CA ARG A 209 -16.82 -5.77 -7.99
C ARG A 209 -16.50 -5.33 -6.56
N TRP A 210 -15.36 -4.70 -6.33
CA TRP A 210 -14.93 -4.33 -4.98
C TRP A 210 -15.77 -3.20 -4.38
N TYR A 211 -15.92 -2.09 -5.10
CA TYR A 211 -16.72 -0.96 -4.61
C TYR A 211 -18.20 -1.30 -4.37
N PRO A 212 -18.91 -1.98 -5.29
CA PRO A 212 -20.27 -2.45 -5.02
C PRO A 212 -20.36 -3.38 -3.81
N PHE A 213 -19.37 -4.23 -3.58
CA PHE A 213 -19.31 -5.10 -2.41
C PHE A 213 -19.20 -4.27 -1.12
N VAL A 214 -18.28 -3.31 -1.04
CA VAL A 214 -18.12 -2.44 0.14
C VAL A 214 -19.39 -1.61 0.37
N ALA A 215 -20.02 -1.09 -0.68
CA ALA A 215 -21.24 -0.31 -0.61
C ALA A 215 -22.51 -1.13 -0.30
N SER A 216 -22.43 -2.46 -0.25
CA SER A 216 -23.58 -3.35 0.01
C SER A 216 -23.97 -3.41 1.50
N SER A 217 -23.11 -2.99 2.40
CA SER A 217 -23.28 -3.11 3.85
C SER A 217 -23.20 -1.75 4.55
N ARG A 218 -23.77 -1.70 5.76
CA ARG A 218 -23.71 -0.51 6.62
C ARG A 218 -22.28 -0.20 7.01
N ALA A 219 -21.49 -1.24 7.35
CA ALA A 219 -20.11 -1.10 7.77
C ALA A 219 -19.19 -2.14 7.15
N THR A 220 -17.89 -1.83 7.14
CA THR A 220 -16.82 -2.77 6.82
C THR A 220 -15.79 -2.84 7.95
N LEU A 221 -14.99 -3.92 7.98
CA LEU A 221 -13.98 -4.15 9.00
C LEU A 221 -12.60 -3.73 8.52
N GLY A 222 -11.78 -3.24 9.45
CA GLY A 222 -10.39 -2.95 9.17
C GLY A 222 -9.51 -2.95 10.41
N THR A 223 -8.21 -2.99 10.15
CA THR A 223 -7.13 -2.89 11.13
C THR A 223 -6.01 -2.06 10.53
N GLU A 224 -5.07 -1.63 11.34
CA GLU A 224 -3.84 -1.04 10.82
C GLU A 224 -3.09 -2.05 9.93
N SER A 225 -2.30 -1.53 9.02
CA SER A 225 -1.46 -2.28 8.07
C SER A 225 0.02 -2.17 8.44
N GLY A 226 0.86 -2.94 7.74
CA GLY A 226 2.28 -3.03 7.98
C GLY A 226 2.67 -4.32 8.71
N SER A 227 3.92 -4.38 9.15
CA SER A 227 4.44 -5.38 10.08
C SER A 227 5.37 -4.69 11.07
N ASN A 228 5.23 -5.01 12.34
CA ASN A 228 6.11 -4.53 13.40
C ASN A 228 7.29 -5.49 13.66
N ILE A 229 7.37 -6.59 12.91
CA ILE A 229 8.52 -7.49 12.89
C ILE A 229 9.38 -7.14 11.69
N PHE A 230 10.59 -6.64 11.93
CA PHE A 230 11.54 -6.25 10.89
C PHE A 230 12.58 -7.32 10.65
N ASP A 231 12.74 -7.73 9.41
CA ASP A 231 13.85 -8.55 8.93
C ASP A 231 15.04 -7.64 8.56
N TRP A 232 15.75 -7.16 9.60
CA TRP A 232 16.82 -6.19 9.41
C TRP A 232 17.93 -6.70 8.49
N ASP A 233 18.35 -7.94 8.70
CA ASP A 233 19.53 -8.54 8.05
C ASP A 233 19.15 -9.38 6.82
N GLY A 234 17.87 -9.66 6.59
CA GLY A 234 17.41 -10.53 5.52
C GLY A 234 17.66 -12.02 5.80
N ASP A 235 17.76 -12.40 7.07
CA ASP A 235 18.02 -13.79 7.47
C ASP A 235 16.81 -14.49 8.11
N MET A 236 15.70 -13.78 8.27
CA MET A 236 14.49 -14.31 8.91
C MET A 236 14.00 -15.58 8.23
N GLN A 237 13.83 -15.55 6.91
CA GLN A 237 13.34 -16.72 6.17
C GLN A 237 14.32 -17.89 6.27
N ARG A 238 15.63 -17.64 6.15
CA ARG A 238 16.66 -18.68 6.31
C ARG A 238 16.59 -19.34 7.69
N ARG A 239 16.46 -18.55 8.76
CA ARG A 239 16.34 -19.04 10.14
C ARG A 239 15.05 -19.84 10.36
N ILE A 240 13.93 -19.40 9.77
CA ILE A 240 12.66 -20.14 9.77
C ILE A 240 12.85 -21.50 9.10
N ASP A 241 13.44 -21.54 7.90
CA ASP A 241 13.65 -22.76 7.13
C ASP A 241 14.60 -23.74 7.86
N GLU A 242 15.61 -23.25 8.56
CA GLU A 242 16.54 -24.06 9.36
C GLU A 242 15.81 -24.76 10.52
N VAL A 243 15.00 -24.02 11.28
CA VAL A 243 14.21 -24.60 12.36
C VAL A 243 13.18 -25.59 11.82
N GLN A 244 12.48 -25.26 10.74
CA GLN A 244 11.48 -26.13 10.13
C GLN A 244 12.08 -27.42 9.54
N ARG A 245 13.32 -27.36 9.03
CA ARG A 245 14.05 -28.56 8.59
C ARG A 245 14.44 -29.44 9.75
N SER A 246 14.81 -28.86 10.89
CA SER A 246 15.20 -29.62 12.10
C SER A 246 14.00 -30.21 12.85
N ASP A 247 12.84 -29.55 12.78
CA ASP A 247 11.60 -30.00 13.41
C ASP A 247 10.38 -29.62 12.57
N LYS A 248 9.91 -30.57 11.78
CA LYS A 248 8.75 -30.41 10.89
C LYS A 248 7.41 -30.35 11.60
N SER A 249 7.37 -30.63 12.91
CA SER A 249 6.13 -30.59 13.70
C SER A 249 5.74 -29.19 14.16
N LEU A 250 6.68 -28.24 14.11
CA LEU A 250 6.45 -26.88 14.57
C LEU A 250 5.62 -26.08 13.54
N SER A 251 4.61 -25.39 14.05
CA SER A 251 3.91 -24.35 13.28
C SER A 251 4.81 -23.11 13.10
N GLU A 252 4.51 -22.28 12.08
CA GLU A 252 5.24 -21.03 11.87
C GLU A 252 5.23 -20.13 13.11
N ALA A 253 4.09 -20.03 13.82
CA ALA A 253 3.98 -19.26 15.06
C ALA A 253 4.94 -19.77 16.16
N GLN A 254 5.06 -21.09 16.32
CA GLN A 254 6.02 -21.70 17.27
C GLN A 254 7.46 -21.43 16.85
N ILE A 255 7.77 -21.46 15.56
CA ILE A 255 9.08 -21.12 15.02
C ILE A 255 9.42 -19.66 15.31
N MET A 256 8.50 -18.71 15.01
CA MET A 256 8.70 -17.29 15.29
C MET A 256 8.97 -17.03 16.77
N ALA A 257 8.18 -17.66 17.67
CA ALA A 257 8.37 -17.56 19.11
C ALA A 257 9.74 -18.11 19.54
N ARG A 258 10.15 -19.28 19.00
CA ARG A 258 11.46 -19.91 19.28
C ARG A 258 12.64 -19.07 18.80
N LEU A 259 12.50 -18.39 17.66
CA LEU A 259 13.52 -17.52 17.10
C LEU A 259 13.61 -16.16 17.78
N GLY A 260 12.60 -15.78 18.58
CA GLY A 260 12.58 -14.55 19.37
C GLY A 260 12.54 -13.27 18.53
N PHE A 261 11.93 -13.31 17.34
CA PHE A 261 11.68 -12.08 16.58
C PHE A 261 10.75 -11.15 17.35
N LYS A 262 11.17 -9.89 17.47
CA LYS A 262 10.41 -8.87 18.24
C LYS A 262 9.32 -8.25 17.37
N ASP A 263 8.10 -8.30 17.91
CA ASP A 263 6.97 -7.53 17.40
C ASP A 263 6.93 -6.19 18.17
N GLU A 264 7.43 -5.14 17.54
CA GLU A 264 7.63 -3.84 18.18
C GLU A 264 6.47 -2.90 17.86
N ASP A 265 5.45 -2.94 18.71
CA ASP A 265 4.21 -2.19 18.52
C ASP A 265 4.43 -0.71 18.16
N GLY A 266 3.73 -0.25 17.13
CA GLY A 266 3.82 1.11 16.61
C GLY A 266 5.03 1.40 15.74
N LEU A 267 5.92 0.41 15.46
CA LEU A 267 7.09 0.63 14.61
C LEU A 267 6.68 0.92 13.16
N MET A 268 5.70 0.17 12.63
CA MET A 268 5.26 0.25 11.23
C MET A 268 3.74 0.24 11.09
N ASN A 269 2.99 0.72 12.09
CA ASN A 269 1.54 0.81 12.00
C ASN A 269 1.12 1.85 10.96
N GLN A 270 0.32 1.44 9.96
CA GLN A 270 -0.10 2.29 8.84
C GLN A 270 -1.61 2.24 8.63
N ILE A 271 -2.17 3.36 8.18
CA ILE A 271 -3.52 3.36 7.64
C ILE A 271 -3.57 2.54 6.34
N SER A 272 -4.64 1.77 6.15
CA SER A 272 -4.85 1.04 4.89
C SER A 272 -5.56 1.91 3.85
N PRO A 273 -5.20 1.87 2.55
CA PRO A 273 -5.96 2.54 1.49
C PRO A 273 -7.45 2.20 1.47
N ARG A 274 -7.83 0.99 1.90
CA ARG A 274 -9.23 0.54 2.03
C ARG A 274 -10.09 1.41 2.94
N VAL A 275 -9.45 2.12 3.87
CA VAL A 275 -10.14 3.09 4.73
C VAL A 275 -10.70 4.24 3.89
N PHE A 276 -9.89 4.80 3.01
CA PHE A 276 -10.32 5.88 2.11
C PHE A 276 -11.41 5.39 1.13
N GLU A 277 -11.25 4.17 0.59
CA GLU A 277 -12.24 3.54 -0.29
C GLU A 277 -13.61 3.41 0.41
N ALA A 278 -13.62 2.91 1.64
CA ALA A 278 -14.86 2.74 2.41
C ALA A 278 -15.54 4.07 2.75
N ILE A 279 -14.76 5.07 3.20
CA ILE A 279 -15.28 6.40 3.51
C ILE A 279 -15.85 7.06 2.25
N SER A 280 -15.18 6.92 1.11
CA SER A 280 -15.66 7.44 -0.19
C SER A 280 -17.03 6.88 -0.56
N LEU A 281 -17.33 5.66 -0.14
CA LEU A 281 -18.60 4.98 -0.37
C LEU A 281 -19.64 5.21 0.75
N ARG A 282 -19.38 6.11 1.71
CA ARG A 282 -20.22 6.28 2.90
C ARG A 282 -20.42 4.97 3.68
N THR A 283 -19.49 4.04 3.58
CA THR A 283 -19.53 2.80 4.39
C THR A 283 -18.83 3.06 5.71
N VAL A 284 -19.55 2.86 6.82
CA VAL A 284 -19.02 3.06 8.17
C VAL A 284 -17.86 2.07 8.41
N LEU A 285 -16.85 2.52 9.11
CA LEU A 285 -15.73 1.70 9.50
C LEU A 285 -15.94 1.15 10.91
N VAL A 286 -15.78 -0.16 11.08
CA VAL A 286 -15.58 -0.81 12.38
C VAL A 286 -14.15 -1.29 12.42
N LEU A 287 -13.32 -0.65 13.21
CA LEU A 287 -11.88 -0.87 13.24
C LEU A 287 -11.42 -1.30 14.62
N PHE A 288 -10.42 -2.17 14.70
CA PHE A 288 -9.69 -2.30 15.95
C PHE A 288 -9.09 -0.95 16.37
N GLU A 289 -9.00 -0.72 17.67
CA GLU A 289 -8.34 0.47 18.20
C GLU A 289 -6.93 0.60 17.66
N GLY A 290 -6.59 1.80 17.17
CA GLY A 290 -5.31 2.10 16.53
C GLY A 290 -5.11 3.58 16.24
N ALA A 291 -3.93 3.95 15.80
CA ALA A 291 -3.56 5.34 15.48
C ALA A 291 -3.97 5.78 14.07
N TYR A 292 -4.07 4.85 13.11
CA TYR A 292 -4.48 5.09 11.72
C TYR A 292 -3.77 6.30 11.09
N SER A 293 -2.47 6.41 11.29
CA SER A 293 -1.61 7.52 10.83
C SER A 293 -2.09 8.92 11.30
N GLY A 294 -2.85 8.99 12.40
CA GLY A 294 -3.40 10.23 12.94
C GLY A 294 -4.56 10.83 12.12
N ILE A 295 -5.12 10.08 11.18
CA ILE A 295 -6.16 10.56 10.26
C ILE A 295 -7.56 10.35 10.82
N LEU A 296 -7.77 9.26 11.55
CA LEU A 296 -9.09 8.87 12.07
C LEU A 296 -9.21 9.11 13.58
N GLU A 297 -10.38 9.59 13.98
CA GLU A 297 -10.75 9.75 15.39
C GLU A 297 -11.84 8.72 15.73
N PRO A 298 -11.68 7.92 16.83
CA PRO A 298 -12.69 6.96 17.26
C PRO A 298 -14.00 7.66 17.63
N HIS A 299 -15.12 6.99 17.40
CA HIS A 299 -16.50 7.47 17.59
C HIS A 299 -16.90 8.69 16.73
N LYS A 300 -15.95 9.27 16.01
CA LYS A 300 -16.20 10.36 15.06
C LYS A 300 -16.19 9.87 13.62
N HIS A 301 -15.13 9.17 13.22
CA HIS A 301 -14.91 8.70 11.86
C HIS A 301 -15.10 7.18 11.72
N TYR A 302 -15.01 6.46 12.82
CA TYR A 302 -15.19 5.00 12.86
C TYR A 302 -15.70 4.55 14.22
N TYR A 303 -16.29 3.35 14.28
CA TYR A 303 -16.67 2.70 15.52
C TYR A 303 -15.52 1.82 16.01
N PRO A 304 -14.91 2.10 17.17
CA PRO A 304 -13.79 1.30 17.67
C PRO A 304 -14.27 -0.05 18.20
N LEU A 305 -13.60 -1.12 17.78
CA LEU A 305 -13.77 -2.46 18.30
C LEU A 305 -12.56 -2.81 19.17
N ALA A 306 -12.81 -3.19 20.42
CA ALA A 306 -11.77 -3.67 21.32
C ALA A 306 -11.12 -4.95 20.78
N LYS A 307 -9.80 -5.06 20.86
CA LYS A 307 -9.06 -6.21 20.30
C LYS A 307 -9.42 -7.55 20.96
N ASP A 308 -9.93 -7.53 22.18
CA ASP A 308 -10.45 -8.69 22.90
C ASP A 308 -11.94 -8.99 22.63
N GLY A 309 -12.63 -8.12 21.87
CA GLY A 309 -14.04 -8.23 21.53
C GLY A 309 -15.01 -7.89 22.65
N SER A 310 -14.53 -7.33 23.76
CA SER A 310 -15.35 -7.03 24.96
C SER A 310 -16.55 -6.12 24.68
N ASN A 311 -16.48 -5.26 23.64
CA ASN A 311 -17.55 -4.33 23.27
C ASN A 311 -18.34 -4.75 22.01
N LEU A 312 -18.31 -6.02 21.60
CA LEU A 312 -19.06 -6.49 20.41
C LEU A 312 -20.56 -6.20 20.49
N THR A 313 -21.17 -6.38 21.65
CA THR A 313 -22.61 -6.08 21.87
C THR A 313 -22.91 -4.60 21.59
N GLU A 314 -22.06 -3.71 22.05
CA GLU A 314 -22.18 -2.27 21.83
C GLU A 314 -22.00 -1.93 20.34
N VAL A 315 -20.99 -2.50 19.67
CA VAL A 315 -20.76 -2.35 18.21
C VAL A 315 -22.01 -2.76 17.43
N PHE A 316 -22.57 -3.95 17.69
CA PHE A 316 -23.76 -4.42 16.98
C PHE A 316 -25.01 -3.63 17.28
N THR A 317 -25.15 -3.07 18.49
CA THR A 317 -26.23 -2.13 18.84
C THR A 317 -26.07 -0.85 17.99
N ALA A 318 -24.89 -0.28 17.90
CA ALA A 318 -24.62 0.90 17.08
C ALA A 318 -24.86 0.63 15.57
N LEU A 319 -24.53 -0.57 15.07
CA LEU A 319 -24.77 -0.94 13.67
C LEU A 319 -26.27 -1.05 13.31
N GLN A 320 -27.15 -1.10 14.27
CA GLN A 320 -28.60 -1.08 14.07
C GLN A 320 -29.18 0.34 14.11
N ASP A 321 -28.48 1.30 14.69
CA ASP A 321 -28.87 2.71 14.69
C ASP A 321 -28.53 3.40 13.38
N GLY A 322 -29.51 3.44 12.46
CA GLY A 322 -29.31 4.02 11.13
C GLY A 322 -28.95 5.51 11.17
N ALA A 323 -29.51 6.29 12.09
CA ALA A 323 -29.23 7.73 12.19
C ALA A 323 -27.80 7.99 12.67
N LEU A 324 -27.32 7.20 13.64
CA LEU A 324 -25.93 7.24 14.09
C LEU A 324 -24.96 6.93 12.96
N LEU A 325 -25.24 5.87 12.18
CA LEU A 325 -24.37 5.43 11.08
C LEU A 325 -24.33 6.47 9.96
N ASP A 326 -25.47 7.00 9.53
CA ASP A 326 -25.53 8.01 8.49
C ASP A 326 -24.76 9.28 8.90
N ALA A 327 -24.93 9.74 10.13
CA ALA A 327 -24.20 10.88 10.66
C ALA A 327 -22.68 10.63 10.76
N MET A 328 -22.26 9.42 11.16
CA MET A 328 -20.83 9.06 11.21
C MET A 328 -20.21 8.98 9.82
N ALA A 329 -20.92 8.38 8.86
CA ALA A 329 -20.46 8.25 7.47
C ALA A 329 -20.26 9.62 6.82
N GLU A 330 -21.20 10.57 7.04
CA GLU A 330 -21.08 11.94 6.50
C GLU A 330 -19.93 12.72 7.14
N ARG A 331 -19.76 12.62 8.47
CA ARG A 331 -18.62 13.27 9.15
C ARG A 331 -17.28 12.74 8.64
N ALA A 332 -17.15 11.40 8.51
CA ALA A 332 -15.94 10.79 7.99
C ALA A 332 -15.67 11.27 6.54
N TYR A 333 -16.71 11.35 5.72
CA TYR A 333 -16.59 11.83 4.35
C TYR A 333 -16.17 13.30 4.29
N ASP A 334 -16.81 14.18 5.05
CA ASP A 334 -16.50 15.61 5.04
C ASP A 334 -15.07 15.87 5.54
N ASP A 335 -14.65 15.22 6.64
CA ASP A 335 -13.35 15.46 7.26
C ASP A 335 -12.20 14.79 6.51
N VAL A 336 -12.42 13.62 5.90
CA VAL A 336 -11.35 12.83 5.26
C VAL A 336 -11.33 13.01 3.75
N ILE A 337 -12.47 12.87 3.07
CA ILE A 337 -12.52 12.89 1.61
C ILE A 337 -12.62 14.32 1.08
N LYS A 338 -13.67 15.03 1.49
CA LYS A 338 -13.99 16.37 0.97
C LYS A 338 -12.98 17.43 1.39
N SER A 339 -12.27 17.22 2.48
CA SER A 339 -11.19 18.12 2.93
C SER A 339 -10.04 18.25 1.92
N GLY A 340 -9.87 17.30 1.02
CA GLY A 340 -8.77 17.25 0.05
C GLY A 340 -7.39 16.94 0.64
N ARG A 341 -7.24 16.95 1.98
CA ARG A 341 -5.93 16.78 2.66
C ARG A 341 -5.24 15.45 2.36
N TRP A 342 -6.01 14.43 2.04
CA TRP A 342 -5.52 13.07 1.78
C TRP A 342 -5.72 12.67 0.32
N SER A 343 -5.84 13.66 -0.59
CA SER A 343 -5.91 13.44 -2.02
C SER A 343 -4.54 13.14 -2.62
N TYR A 344 -4.53 12.53 -3.80
CA TYR A 344 -3.30 12.38 -4.59
C TYR A 344 -2.72 13.74 -5.02
N GLU A 345 -3.53 14.78 -5.18
CA GLU A 345 -3.05 16.15 -5.44
C GLU A 345 -2.24 16.69 -4.26
N ALA A 346 -2.76 16.54 -3.02
CA ALA A 346 -2.03 16.92 -1.82
C ALA A 346 -0.73 16.11 -1.65
N PHE A 347 -0.75 14.80 -1.95
CA PHE A 347 0.44 13.98 -1.95
C PHE A 347 1.49 14.49 -2.94
N ILE A 348 1.11 14.78 -4.18
CA ILE A 348 2.04 15.28 -5.20
C ILE A 348 2.59 16.66 -4.84
N THR A 349 1.81 17.52 -4.18
CA THR A 349 2.32 18.78 -3.62
C THR A 349 3.47 18.51 -2.64
N VAL A 350 3.33 17.54 -1.72
CA VAL A 350 4.41 17.15 -0.81
C VAL A 350 5.63 16.63 -1.58
N VAL A 351 5.40 15.83 -2.61
CA VAL A 351 6.51 15.31 -3.45
C VAL A 351 7.25 16.44 -4.14
N ASP A 352 6.53 17.31 -4.82
CA ASP A 352 7.10 18.42 -5.58
C ASP A 352 7.88 19.41 -4.69
N ASP A 353 7.41 19.65 -3.45
CA ASP A 353 8.08 20.52 -2.50
C ASP A 353 9.35 19.91 -1.89
N ASN A 354 9.46 18.58 -1.90
CA ASN A 354 10.62 17.84 -1.42
C ASN A 354 11.51 17.28 -2.55
N THR A 355 11.27 17.72 -3.79
CA THR A 355 12.10 17.41 -4.96
C THR A 355 12.70 18.70 -5.50
N PRO A 356 13.84 19.18 -4.96
CA PRO A 356 14.42 20.46 -5.31
C PRO A 356 15.09 20.40 -6.69
N LEU A 357 14.29 20.58 -7.74
CA LEU A 357 14.76 20.70 -9.10
C LEU A 357 14.79 22.17 -9.49
N SER A 358 15.97 22.66 -9.89
CA SER A 358 16.11 24.01 -10.45
C SER A 358 15.42 24.06 -11.81
N VAL A 359 14.44 24.94 -11.93
CA VAL A 359 13.77 25.22 -13.19
C VAL A 359 14.68 26.16 -14.00
N GLU A 360 15.75 25.64 -14.59
CA GLU A 360 16.35 26.32 -15.72
C GLU A 360 15.45 26.02 -16.93
N THR A 361 14.84 27.07 -17.48
CA THR A 361 14.01 26.99 -18.67
C THR A 361 14.89 26.66 -19.90
N ASN A 362 15.25 25.43 -20.05
CA ASN A 362 15.67 24.88 -21.33
C ASN A 362 14.40 24.41 -22.02
N ASP A 363 13.91 25.20 -22.98
CA ASP A 363 12.95 24.78 -24.01
C ASP A 363 13.60 23.72 -24.93
N LEU A 364 13.95 22.59 -24.37
CA LEU A 364 14.29 21.41 -25.13
C LEU A 364 12.97 20.85 -25.68
N MET A 365 12.69 21.20 -26.93
CA MET A 365 11.73 20.45 -27.74
C MET A 365 12.22 18.99 -27.77
N LEU A 366 11.77 18.18 -26.82
CA LEU A 366 11.94 16.73 -26.82
C LEU A 366 11.35 16.22 -28.14
N GLN A 367 12.22 15.84 -29.07
CA GLN A 367 11.79 15.03 -30.18
C GLN A 367 11.18 13.75 -29.61
N THR A 368 9.89 13.62 -29.80
CA THR A 368 9.01 12.60 -29.23
C THR A 368 9.26 11.22 -29.84
N ASN A 369 10.46 10.67 -29.64
CA ASN A 369 10.76 9.28 -29.91
C ASN A 369 10.80 8.41 -28.65
N VAL A 370 10.55 8.98 -27.47
CA VAL A 370 10.25 8.18 -26.28
C VAL A 370 8.78 7.77 -26.41
N THR A 371 8.61 6.54 -26.82
CA THR A 371 7.32 5.88 -27.00
C THR A 371 6.38 6.19 -25.83
N ALA A 372 5.17 6.55 -26.20
CA ALA A 372 4.04 6.92 -25.36
C ALA A 372 4.11 6.40 -23.93
N ASN A 373 3.84 7.31 -22.98
CA ASN A 373 3.68 7.02 -21.56
C ASN A 373 3.12 5.59 -21.34
N PRO A 374 3.91 4.60 -20.90
CA PRO A 374 3.46 3.22 -20.83
C PRO A 374 2.29 3.02 -19.86
N ILE A 375 2.09 3.95 -18.93
CA ILE A 375 0.91 3.93 -18.04
C ILE A 375 -0.38 4.15 -18.83
N LYS A 376 -0.37 5.02 -19.86
CA LYS A 376 -1.54 5.21 -20.74
C LYS A 376 -1.83 3.99 -21.61
N ALA A 377 -0.86 3.11 -21.82
CA ALA A 377 -1.01 1.88 -22.58
C ALA A 377 -1.43 0.67 -21.70
N LEU A 378 -1.38 0.80 -20.37
CA LEU A 378 -1.90 -0.22 -19.47
C LEU A 378 -3.42 -0.08 -19.34
N PRO A 379 -4.19 -1.17 -19.46
CA PRO A 379 -5.62 -1.09 -19.19
C PRO A 379 -5.83 -0.66 -17.73
N PRO A 380 -6.84 0.17 -17.42
CA PRO A 380 -7.07 0.75 -16.10
C PRO A 380 -7.26 -0.29 -14.98
N VAL A 381 -7.67 -1.49 -15.32
CA VAL A 381 -7.72 -2.64 -14.39
C VAL A 381 -7.48 -3.91 -15.20
N MET A 382 -6.41 -4.63 -14.92
CA MET A 382 -6.29 -5.98 -15.47
C MET A 382 -7.07 -6.97 -14.61
N THR A 383 -8.10 -7.56 -15.20
CA THR A 383 -8.77 -8.73 -14.59
C THR A 383 -7.78 -9.88 -14.47
N VAL A 384 -8.02 -10.82 -13.53
CA VAL A 384 -7.20 -12.03 -13.40
C VAL A 384 -7.07 -12.77 -14.74
N SER A 385 -8.11 -12.76 -15.57
CA SER A 385 -8.10 -13.35 -16.91
C SER A 385 -7.18 -12.63 -17.89
N GLN A 386 -7.06 -11.31 -17.79
CA GLN A 386 -6.15 -10.50 -18.62
C GLN A 386 -4.70 -10.66 -18.15
N LEU A 387 -4.45 -10.71 -16.82
CA LEU A 387 -3.16 -11.08 -16.25
C LEU A 387 -2.70 -12.46 -16.73
N VAL A 388 -3.57 -13.46 -16.70
CA VAL A 388 -3.28 -14.81 -17.22
C VAL A 388 -2.93 -14.79 -18.72
N LYS A 389 -3.60 -13.95 -19.52
CA LYS A 389 -3.26 -13.78 -20.95
C LYS A 389 -1.91 -13.15 -21.16
N VAL A 390 -1.58 -12.08 -20.41
CA VAL A 390 -0.27 -11.42 -20.46
C VAL A 390 0.83 -12.39 -20.03
N PHE A 391 0.63 -13.15 -18.97
CA PHE A 391 1.61 -14.15 -18.52
C PHE A 391 1.79 -15.32 -19.51
N ARG A 392 0.75 -15.72 -20.23
CA ARG A 392 0.86 -16.71 -21.31
C ARG A 392 1.62 -16.17 -22.51
N LEU A 393 1.40 -14.91 -22.89
CA LEU A 393 2.10 -14.25 -24.01
C LEU A 393 3.60 -14.02 -23.72
N LEU A 394 3.97 -13.76 -22.47
CA LEU A 394 5.35 -13.55 -22.07
C LEU A 394 6.15 -14.83 -21.87
N GLY A 395 5.54 -16.03 -22.07
CA GLY A 395 6.23 -17.32 -22.09
C GLY A 395 6.98 -17.74 -20.82
N GLN A 396 6.83 -16.99 -19.74
CA GLN A 396 7.59 -17.18 -18.51
C GLN A 396 6.69 -17.56 -17.33
N TYR A 397 6.94 -18.72 -16.74
CA TYR A 397 6.47 -19.26 -15.47
C TYR A 397 5.18 -20.07 -15.44
N SER A 398 5.25 -21.25 -14.75
CA SER A 398 4.08 -22.08 -14.49
C SER A 398 3.10 -21.36 -13.53
N LEU A 399 1.81 -21.51 -13.79
CA LEU A 399 0.73 -20.85 -13.05
C LEU A 399 0.78 -21.13 -11.54
N LYS A 400 1.31 -22.29 -11.13
CA LYS A 400 1.42 -22.70 -9.72
C LYS A 400 2.46 -21.94 -8.91
N GLN A 401 3.58 -21.56 -9.50
CA GLN A 401 4.64 -20.85 -8.76
C GLN A 401 4.34 -19.36 -8.54
N LYS A 402 3.47 -18.77 -9.36
CA LYS A 402 3.15 -17.34 -9.29
C LYS A 402 1.97 -17.02 -8.38
N VAL A 403 1.02 -17.94 -8.20
CA VAL A 403 -0.10 -17.78 -7.26
C VAL A 403 0.36 -17.91 -5.80
N MET A 404 1.54 -18.51 -5.54
CA MET A 404 2.11 -18.60 -4.19
C MET A 404 3.04 -17.42 -3.81
N ALA A 405 3.38 -16.55 -4.75
CA ALA A 405 4.23 -15.37 -4.51
C ALA A 405 3.44 -14.08 -4.26
N PHE A 406 2.11 -14.18 -4.20
CA PHE A 406 1.19 -13.05 -3.95
C PHE A 406 0.40 -13.20 -2.66
#